data_672d67cf2877228e630f33900223ffb1
#
_entry.id   672d67cf2877228e630f33900223ffb1
#
_cell.length_a   1.000
_cell.length_b   1.000
_cell.length_c   1.000
_cell.angle_alpha   90.00
_cell.angle_beta   90.00
_cell.angle_gamma   90.00
#
_symmetry.space_group_name_H-M   'P 1'
#
loop_
_entity.id
_entity.type
_entity.pdbx_description
1 polymer ?
#
loop_
_entity_poly.entity_id
_entity_poly.type
_entity_poly.pdbx_seq_one_letter_code
_entity_poly.pdbx_strand_id
1 'polypeptide(L)'
;MEYKIENNLQPEEYNELRNSVGWDSKNEDVIIEALRNSVIIKKIIVDNKPVGMARAIGDGLYYLIVDVVVSREYQGKGIGKILIEEIVKEVYNKTKEGQKASINLVSMQGKEEFYEKCGFRKIPFDFTGYGMIRRIKK
;
A
#
# COMPACT_ATOMS: atom_id res chain seq x y z
N MET A 1 -20.57 7.14 -3.17
CA MET A 1 -20.13 6.36 -2.00
C MET A 1 -19.42 7.27 -1.02
N GLU A 2 -19.92 7.33 0.19
CA GLU A 2 -19.26 8.11 1.23
C GLU A 2 -18.21 7.26 1.91
N TYR A 3 -17.04 7.84 2.11
CA TYR A 3 -15.94 7.15 2.76
C TYR A 3 -15.12 8.12 3.61
N LYS A 4 -14.39 7.55 4.55
CA LYS A 4 -13.42 8.30 5.36
C LYS A 4 -12.03 7.71 5.13
N ILE A 5 -11.02 8.56 5.25
CA ILE A 5 -9.63 8.14 5.21
C ILE A 5 -9.05 8.33 6.61
N GLU A 6 -8.43 7.28 7.15
CA GLU A 6 -7.71 7.36 8.41
C GLU A 6 -6.27 6.92 8.21
N ASN A 7 -5.37 7.48 9.02
CA ASN A 7 -3.93 7.25 8.90
C ASN A 7 -3.42 6.27 9.96
N ASN A 8 -4.27 5.35 10.37
CA ASN A 8 -3.94 4.33 11.36
C ASN A 8 -4.57 3.00 10.96
N LEU A 9 -4.07 1.93 11.55
CA LEU A 9 -4.58 0.60 11.29
C LEU A 9 -4.29 -0.27 12.51
N GLN A 10 -5.34 -0.90 13.04
CA GLN A 10 -5.19 -1.83 14.15
C GLN A 10 -4.81 -3.22 13.63
N PRO A 11 -4.10 -4.03 14.44
CA PRO A 11 -3.73 -5.39 14.00
C PRO A 11 -4.93 -6.23 13.58
N GLU A 12 -6.05 -6.11 14.27
CA GLU A 12 -7.27 -6.84 13.92
C GLU A 12 -7.80 -6.42 12.55
N GLU A 13 -7.80 -5.12 12.28
CA GLU A 13 -8.24 -4.58 10.98
C GLU A 13 -7.33 -5.06 9.86
N TYR A 14 -6.03 -5.07 10.11
CA TYR A 14 -5.03 -5.55 9.15
C TYR A 14 -5.32 -7.01 8.75
N ASN A 15 -5.48 -7.89 9.72
CA ASN A 15 -5.75 -9.30 9.46
C ASN A 15 -7.11 -9.53 8.82
N GLU A 16 -8.13 -8.79 9.26
CA GLU A 16 -9.46 -8.88 8.69
C GLU A 16 -9.45 -8.53 7.19
N LEU A 17 -8.74 -7.46 6.83
CA LEU A 17 -8.61 -7.07 5.43
C LEU A 17 -7.80 -8.10 4.63
N ARG A 18 -6.71 -8.63 5.18
CA ARG A 18 -5.95 -9.70 4.52
C ARG A 18 -6.85 -10.90 4.26
N ASN A 19 -7.58 -11.34 5.29
CA ASN A 19 -8.47 -12.50 5.18
C ASN A 19 -9.58 -12.27 4.16
N SER A 20 -10.05 -11.04 4.01
CA SER A 20 -11.13 -10.70 3.08
C SER A 20 -10.77 -10.96 1.62
N VAL A 21 -9.48 -11.05 1.30
CA VAL A 21 -9.00 -11.35 -0.06
C VAL A 21 -8.29 -12.69 -0.13
N GLY A 22 -8.42 -13.51 0.91
CA GLY A 22 -7.85 -14.86 0.92
C GLY A 22 -6.40 -14.95 1.36
N TRP A 23 -5.85 -13.88 1.92
CA TRP A 23 -4.49 -13.90 2.47
C TRP A 23 -4.52 -14.35 3.93
N ASP A 24 -3.47 -15.04 4.34
CA ASP A 24 -3.34 -15.53 5.72
C ASP A 24 -3.16 -14.41 6.72
N SER A 25 -3.62 -14.65 7.95
CA SER A 25 -3.33 -13.76 9.06
C SER A 25 -1.86 -13.79 9.42
N LYS A 26 -1.37 -12.68 9.93
CA LYS A 26 -0.04 -12.58 10.49
C LYS A 26 -0.12 -12.56 12.02
N ASN A 27 0.97 -12.92 12.67
CA ASN A 27 1.08 -12.84 14.12
C ASN A 27 0.93 -11.39 14.58
N GLU A 28 0.19 -11.16 15.65
CA GLU A 28 -0.09 -9.81 16.15
C GLU A 28 1.15 -9.02 16.46
N ASP A 29 2.14 -9.62 17.13
CA ASP A 29 3.39 -8.93 17.49
C ASP A 29 4.16 -8.48 16.23
N VAL A 30 4.13 -9.30 15.18
CA VAL A 30 4.78 -8.98 13.93
C VAL A 30 4.06 -7.80 13.25
N ILE A 31 2.73 -7.79 13.29
CA ILE A 31 1.94 -6.71 12.70
C ILE A 31 2.19 -5.39 13.44
N ILE A 32 2.18 -5.41 14.77
CA ILE A 32 2.40 -4.22 15.57
C ILE A 32 3.73 -3.57 15.20
N GLU A 33 4.79 -4.37 15.10
CA GLU A 33 6.10 -3.85 14.72
C GLU A 33 6.10 -3.32 13.29
N ALA A 34 5.51 -4.05 12.35
CA ALA A 34 5.44 -3.63 10.95
C ALA A 34 4.68 -2.30 10.79
N LEU A 35 3.55 -2.16 11.49
CA LEU A 35 2.77 -0.92 11.44
C LEU A 35 3.53 0.24 12.08
N ARG A 36 4.22 -0.01 13.19
CA ARG A 36 5.05 1.01 13.85
C ARG A 36 6.15 1.53 12.93
N ASN A 37 6.71 0.66 12.11
CA ASN A 37 7.79 1.01 11.19
C ASN A 37 7.29 1.46 9.81
N SER A 38 5.99 1.56 9.61
CA SER A 38 5.42 2.11 8.40
C SER A 38 5.45 3.64 8.48
N VAL A 39 5.93 4.29 7.43
CA VAL A 39 5.99 5.76 7.41
C VAL A 39 4.68 6.38 6.93
N ILE A 40 3.88 5.62 6.20
CA ILE A 40 2.56 6.04 5.73
C ILE A 40 1.60 4.87 5.88
N ILE A 41 0.45 5.12 6.47
CA ILE A 41 -0.65 4.15 6.55
C ILE A 41 -1.91 4.86 6.10
N LYS A 42 -2.67 4.21 5.22
CA LYS A 42 -3.97 4.71 4.78
C LYS A 42 -5.00 3.61 4.95
N LYS A 43 -6.14 3.96 5.52
CA LYS A 43 -7.28 3.08 5.70
C LYS A 43 -8.52 3.78 5.17
N ILE A 44 -9.31 3.08 4.38
CA ILE A 44 -10.59 3.58 3.89
C ILE A 44 -11.70 2.92 4.68
N ILE A 45 -12.60 3.74 5.19
CA ILE A 45 -13.75 3.29 5.98
C ILE A 45 -15.03 3.66 5.23
N VAL A 46 -15.92 2.68 5.08
CA VAL A 46 -17.27 2.85 4.53
C VAL A 46 -18.24 2.23 5.53
N ASP A 47 -19.29 2.99 5.90
CA ASP A 47 -20.30 2.53 6.88
C ASP A 47 -19.66 2.02 8.17
N ASN A 48 -18.71 2.79 8.70
CA ASN A 48 -17.98 2.48 9.94
C ASN A 48 -17.17 1.18 9.91
N LYS A 49 -16.86 0.68 8.71
CA LYS A 49 -16.12 -0.56 8.52
C LYS A 49 -14.89 -0.32 7.66
N PRO A 50 -13.71 -0.82 8.06
CA PRO A 50 -12.54 -0.75 7.19
C PRO A 50 -12.76 -1.63 5.96
N VAL A 51 -12.61 -1.05 4.78
CA VAL A 51 -12.82 -1.75 3.51
C VAL A 51 -11.58 -1.76 2.64
N GLY A 52 -10.56 -1.00 2.98
CA GLY A 52 -9.32 -0.98 2.24
C GLY A 52 -8.17 -0.45 3.07
N MET A 53 -6.97 -0.87 2.72
CA MET A 53 -5.75 -0.42 3.36
C MET A 53 -4.60 -0.36 2.36
N ALA A 54 -3.61 0.46 2.65
CA ALA A 54 -2.31 0.43 2.01
C ALA A 54 -1.32 1.09 2.97
N ARG A 55 -0.06 0.67 2.90
CA ARG A 55 0.98 1.31 3.71
C ARG A 55 2.26 1.44 2.91
N ALA A 56 3.16 2.30 3.37
CA ALA A 56 4.46 2.47 2.76
C ALA A 56 5.55 2.44 3.82
N ILE A 57 6.67 1.85 3.45
CA ILE A 57 7.91 1.84 4.21
C ILE A 57 8.86 2.76 3.47
N GLY A 58 9.71 3.50 4.17
CA GLY A 58 10.66 4.35 3.48
C GLY A 58 11.41 5.29 4.40
N ASP A 59 12.35 6.01 3.80
CA ASP A 59 13.25 6.89 4.53
C ASP A 59 13.20 8.36 4.04
N GLY A 60 12.24 8.68 3.19
CA GLY A 60 12.10 10.00 2.60
C GLY A 60 12.76 10.13 1.24
N LEU A 61 13.64 9.21 0.88
CA LEU A 61 14.30 9.15 -0.41
C LEU A 61 13.72 8.02 -1.25
N TYR A 62 13.51 6.89 -0.63
CA TYR A 62 12.93 5.69 -1.23
C TYR A 62 11.75 5.22 -0.42
N TYR A 63 10.68 4.87 -1.11
CA TYR A 63 9.46 4.33 -0.50
C TYR A 63 9.10 3.01 -1.17
N LEU A 64 8.54 2.09 -0.39
CA LEU A 64 7.99 0.85 -0.89
C LEU A 64 6.54 0.74 -0.42
N ILE A 65 5.61 0.67 -1.37
CA ILE A 65 4.19 0.45 -1.04
C ILE A 65 3.96 -1.04 -0.89
N VAL A 66 3.30 -1.42 0.20
CA VAL A 66 2.98 -2.82 0.51
C VAL A 66 1.55 -2.92 1.03
N ASP A 67 1.00 -4.14 1.01
CA ASP A 67 -0.31 -4.44 1.59
C ASP A 67 -1.43 -3.56 1.05
N VAL A 68 -1.50 -3.43 -0.27
CA VAL A 68 -2.63 -2.75 -0.91
C VAL A 68 -3.77 -3.75 -1.01
N VAL A 69 -4.78 -3.57 -0.19
CA VAL A 69 -5.92 -4.49 -0.09
C VAL A 69 -7.22 -3.70 -0.13
N VAL A 70 -8.15 -4.17 -0.96
CA VAL A 70 -9.54 -3.71 -0.95
C VAL A 70 -10.39 -4.96 -0.80
N SER A 71 -11.27 -4.98 0.22
CA SER A 71 -12.11 -6.14 0.44
C SER A 71 -12.99 -6.42 -0.78
N ARG A 72 -13.26 -7.69 -1.04
CA ARG A 72 -13.89 -8.12 -2.30
C ARG A 72 -15.18 -7.40 -2.63
N GLU A 73 -16.03 -7.18 -1.64
CA GLU A 73 -17.31 -6.49 -1.82
C GLU A 73 -17.17 -5.05 -2.31
N TYR A 74 -16.01 -4.44 -2.07
CA TYR A 74 -15.75 -3.04 -2.36
C TYR A 74 -14.80 -2.83 -3.52
N GLN A 75 -14.38 -3.89 -4.19
CA GLN A 75 -13.54 -3.78 -5.38
C GLN A 75 -14.34 -3.22 -6.56
N GLY A 76 -13.63 -2.60 -7.50
CA GLY A 76 -14.28 -2.01 -8.67
C GLY A 76 -14.95 -0.67 -8.41
N LYS A 77 -14.75 -0.07 -7.25
CA LYS A 77 -15.37 1.21 -6.84
C LYS A 77 -14.37 2.36 -6.71
N GLY A 78 -13.13 2.15 -7.13
CA GLY A 78 -12.10 3.19 -7.11
C GLY A 78 -11.34 3.31 -5.78
N ILE A 79 -11.58 2.44 -4.81
CA ILE A 79 -10.94 2.52 -3.49
C ILE A 79 -9.44 2.29 -3.59
N GLY A 80 -9.01 1.33 -4.39
CA GLY A 80 -7.58 1.08 -4.59
C GLY A 80 -6.85 2.30 -5.14
N LYS A 81 -7.47 3.00 -6.09
CA LYS A 81 -6.89 4.21 -6.66
C LYS A 81 -6.79 5.31 -5.61
N ILE A 82 -7.81 5.48 -4.78
CA ILE A 82 -7.81 6.46 -3.69
C ILE A 82 -6.64 6.18 -2.74
N LEU A 83 -6.47 4.91 -2.33
CA LEU A 83 -5.38 4.52 -1.44
C LEU A 83 -4.01 4.88 -2.01
N ILE A 84 -3.78 4.53 -3.27
CA ILE A 84 -2.50 4.80 -3.92
C ILE A 84 -2.27 6.31 -4.06
N GLU A 85 -3.28 7.06 -4.48
CA GLU A 85 -3.13 8.49 -4.65
C GLU A 85 -2.91 9.23 -3.33
N GLU A 86 -3.52 8.76 -2.25
CA GLU A 86 -3.28 9.33 -0.93
C GLU A 86 -1.84 9.10 -0.46
N ILE A 87 -1.27 7.93 -0.75
CA ILE A 87 0.13 7.67 -0.44
C ILE A 87 1.05 8.57 -1.29
N VAL A 88 0.81 8.64 -2.59
CA VAL A 88 1.62 9.45 -3.50
C VAL A 88 1.57 10.93 -3.09
N LYS A 89 0.39 11.41 -2.73
CA LYS A 89 0.20 12.77 -2.26
C LYS A 89 1.00 13.04 -1.00
N GLU A 90 1.00 12.12 -0.05
CA GLU A 90 1.76 12.29 1.19
C GLU A 90 3.27 12.26 0.93
N VAL A 91 3.74 11.38 0.05
CA VAL A 91 5.14 11.38 -0.37
C VAL A 91 5.52 12.71 -1.01
N TYR A 92 4.68 13.22 -1.90
CA TYR A 92 4.91 14.51 -2.53
C TYR A 92 5.04 15.62 -1.47
N ASN A 93 4.12 15.66 -0.51
CA ASN A 93 4.14 16.68 0.53
C ASN A 93 5.35 16.59 1.46
N LYS A 94 5.87 15.39 1.68
CA LYS A 94 7.07 15.18 2.49
C LYS A 94 8.36 15.43 1.74
N THR A 95 8.33 15.42 0.42
CA THR A 95 9.51 15.65 -0.40
C THR A 95 9.88 17.13 -0.36
N LYS A 96 11.14 17.41 -0.06
CA LYS A 96 11.61 18.78 0.04
C LYS A 96 11.67 19.42 -1.34
N GLU A 97 11.47 20.71 -1.38
CA GLU A 97 11.51 21.52 -2.62
C GLU A 97 12.79 21.26 -3.40
N GLY A 98 12.65 20.96 -4.69
CA GLY A 98 13.78 20.68 -5.58
C GLY A 98 14.35 19.27 -5.44
N GLN A 99 13.81 18.44 -4.56
CA GLN A 99 14.30 17.08 -4.33
C GLN A 99 13.40 16.05 -5.02
N LYS A 100 13.88 14.83 -5.12
CA LYS A 100 13.18 13.72 -5.75
C LYS A 100 13.01 12.58 -4.74
N ALA A 101 11.93 11.83 -4.89
CA ALA A 101 11.71 10.59 -4.15
C ALA A 101 11.28 9.51 -5.13
N SER A 102 11.64 8.26 -4.84
CA SER A 102 11.19 7.10 -5.62
C SER A 102 10.17 6.33 -4.82
N ILE A 103 9.10 5.92 -5.49
CA ILE A 103 8.08 5.05 -4.90
C ILE A 103 8.09 3.75 -5.70
N ASN A 104 8.32 2.65 -5.01
CA ASN A 104 8.39 1.31 -5.61
C ASN A 104 7.28 0.44 -5.06
N LEU A 105 6.89 -0.56 -5.82
CA LEU A 105 5.99 -1.60 -5.35
C LEU A 105 6.22 -2.86 -6.18
N VAL A 106 5.80 -4.00 -5.64
CA VAL A 106 5.73 -5.24 -6.39
C VAL A 106 4.26 -5.56 -6.61
N SER A 107 3.82 -5.50 -7.86
CA SER A 107 2.42 -5.77 -8.20
C SER A 107 2.10 -7.24 -8.00
N MET A 108 0.89 -7.53 -7.53
CA MET A 108 0.34 -8.87 -7.71
C MET A 108 0.18 -9.12 -9.20
N GLN A 109 0.43 -10.36 -9.60
CA GLN A 109 0.25 -10.78 -10.98
C GLN A 109 -1.16 -10.44 -11.46
N GLY A 110 -1.25 -9.76 -12.60
CA GLY A 110 -2.53 -9.35 -13.16
C GLY A 110 -3.01 -7.95 -12.74
N LYS A 111 -2.31 -7.29 -11.82
CA LYS A 111 -2.68 -5.95 -11.36
C LYS A 111 -1.79 -4.84 -11.94
N GLU A 112 -0.86 -5.18 -12.80
CA GLU A 112 0.10 -4.23 -13.36
C GLU A 112 -0.59 -3.06 -14.06
N GLU A 113 -1.63 -3.34 -14.84
CA GLU A 113 -2.36 -2.30 -15.56
C GLU A 113 -3.01 -1.29 -14.61
N PHE A 114 -3.52 -1.76 -13.48
CA PHE A 114 -4.06 -0.89 -12.44
C PHE A 114 -3.01 0.11 -11.96
N TYR A 115 -1.80 -0.38 -11.67
CA TYR A 115 -0.73 0.50 -11.18
C TYR A 115 -0.20 1.43 -12.28
N GLU A 116 -0.18 0.98 -13.53
CA GLU A 116 0.17 1.86 -14.64
C GLU A 116 -0.80 3.04 -14.75
N LYS A 117 -2.08 2.80 -14.54
CA LYS A 117 -3.09 3.87 -14.50
C LYS A 117 -2.92 4.81 -13.32
N CYS A 118 -2.22 4.37 -12.28
CA CYS A 118 -1.87 5.21 -11.13
C CYS A 118 -0.52 5.91 -11.31
N GLY A 119 0.08 5.83 -12.50
CA GLY A 119 1.33 6.54 -12.80
C GLY A 119 2.61 5.75 -12.60
N PHE A 120 2.51 4.47 -12.30
CA PHE A 120 3.68 3.61 -12.12
C PHE A 120 4.11 3.02 -13.46
N ARG A 121 5.39 2.73 -13.58
CA ARG A 121 5.97 2.10 -14.77
C ARG A 121 6.53 0.74 -14.38
N LYS A 122 6.32 -0.24 -15.24
CA LYS A 122 6.95 -1.55 -15.05
C LYS A 122 8.47 -1.43 -15.13
N ILE A 123 9.19 -2.17 -14.31
CA ILE A 123 10.65 -2.28 -14.42
C ILE A 123 10.98 -3.67 -14.95
N PRO A 124 11.95 -3.80 -15.89
CA PRO A 124 12.93 -2.78 -16.27
C PRO A 124 12.42 -1.79 -17.31
N PHE A 125 12.90 -0.57 -17.22
CA PHE A 125 12.79 0.41 -18.30
C PHE A 125 14.08 1.22 -18.31
N ASP A 126 14.44 1.77 -19.50
CA ASP A 126 15.64 2.56 -19.68
C ASP A 126 16.88 1.90 -19.02
N PHE A 127 17.36 2.47 -17.94
CA PHE A 127 18.58 2.03 -17.26
C PHE A 127 18.32 1.10 -16.07
N THR A 128 17.06 0.77 -15.79
CA THR A 128 16.75 -0.10 -14.65
C THR A 128 16.85 -1.57 -15.03
N GLY A 129 17.25 -2.40 -14.08
CA GLY A 129 17.14 -3.85 -14.19
C GLY A 129 15.82 -4.35 -13.59
N TYR A 130 15.65 -5.66 -13.54
CA TYR A 130 14.46 -6.26 -12.89
C TYR A 130 14.46 -5.99 -11.40
N GLY A 131 13.27 -5.81 -10.84
CA GLY A 131 13.07 -5.93 -9.41
C GLY A 131 13.35 -7.36 -8.98
N MET A 132 13.96 -7.55 -7.80
CA MET A 132 14.35 -8.87 -7.33
C MET A 132 13.94 -9.04 -5.88
N ILE A 133 13.65 -10.28 -5.49
CA ILE A 133 13.21 -10.59 -4.13
C ILE A 133 13.96 -11.81 -3.61
N ARG A 134 14.28 -11.80 -2.32
CA ARG A 134 14.78 -12.97 -1.62
C ARG A 134 13.96 -13.12 -0.34
N ARG A 135 13.37 -14.29 -0.13
CA ARG A 135 12.56 -14.56 1.05
C ARG A 135 13.39 -15.28 2.09
N ILE A 136 13.16 -14.94 3.35
CA ILE A 136 13.87 -15.53 4.48
C ILE A 136 12.82 -16.19 5.36
N LYS A 137 13.06 -17.44 5.71
CA LYS A 137 12.25 -18.18 6.67
C LYS A 137 13.19 -18.75 7.74
N LYS A 138 12.85 -18.49 8.99
CA LYS A 138 13.62 -19.01 10.12
C LYS A 138 12.95 -20.22 10.73
#